data_0203d5dfd6e997a235632d7c9fb7d698
#
_entry.id   0203d5dfd6e997a235632d7c9fb7d698
#
_cell.length_a   1.000
_cell.length_b   1.000
_cell.length_c   1.000
_cell.angle_alpha   90.00
_cell.angle_beta   90.00
_cell.angle_gamma   90.00
#
_symmetry.space_group_name_H-M   'P 1'
#
loop_
_entity.id
_entity.type
_entity.pdbx_description
1 polymer ?
#
loop_
_entity_poly.entity_id
_entity_poly.type
_entity_poly.pdbx_seq_one_letter_code
_entity_poly.pdbx_strand_id
1 'polypeptide(L)'
;MSGIRASQRFDVMSKRLGSRLREHAQETFPPDAQKGLRRFAMREAADLLRINQNTFRHHVSNLEGFPEGILEGGNRRSFSAEDMVEAQRVLLETGRIKPDEHPHRRAGEPCQVVTIFNLKGGSAKTSTVAHLGQL
;
A
#
# COMPACT_ATOMS: atom_id res chain seq x y z
N MET A 1 5.22 48.00 35.28
CA MET A 1 4.73 46.68 34.79
C MET A 1 4.76 46.73 33.29
N SER A 2 5.78 46.11 32.68
CA SER A 2 6.04 46.21 31.24
C SER A 2 5.09 45.24 30.48
N GLY A 3 4.14 45.82 29.74
CA GLY A 3 3.23 45.06 28.91
C GLY A 3 4.01 44.39 27.74
N ILE A 4 4.07 43.07 27.75
CA ILE A 4 4.55 42.30 26.58
C ILE A 4 3.72 42.71 25.37
N ARG A 5 4.34 43.26 24.32
CA ARG A 5 3.63 43.68 23.11
C ARG A 5 2.86 42.52 22.51
N ALA A 6 1.69 42.76 21.93
CA ALA A 6 0.84 41.71 21.33
C ALA A 6 1.60 40.84 20.32
N SER A 7 2.52 41.39 19.55
CA SER A 7 3.41 40.69 18.64
C SER A 7 4.28 39.62 19.31
N GLN A 8 4.80 39.90 20.51
CA GLN A 8 5.62 38.96 21.28
C GLN A 8 4.77 37.78 21.82
N ARG A 9 3.52 38.05 22.17
CA ARG A 9 2.57 36.98 22.57
C ARG A 9 2.24 36.05 21.39
N PHE A 10 2.03 36.62 20.21
CA PHE A 10 1.80 35.87 18.98
C PHE A 10 2.99 34.98 18.63
N ASP A 11 4.20 35.49 18.72
CA ASP A 11 5.44 34.74 18.45
C ASP A 11 5.61 33.55 19.40
N VAL A 12 5.36 33.79 20.69
CA VAL A 12 5.45 32.70 21.70
C VAL A 12 4.37 31.65 21.48
N MET A 13 3.14 32.04 21.15
CA MET A 13 2.05 31.09 20.82
C MET A 13 2.35 30.29 19.54
N SER A 14 2.81 30.96 18.51
CA SER A 14 3.16 30.31 17.24
C SER A 14 4.27 29.25 17.41
N LYS A 15 5.32 29.60 18.17
CA LYS A 15 6.40 28.65 18.49
C LYS A 15 5.93 27.46 19.33
N ARG A 16 5.07 27.69 20.32
CA ARG A 16 4.49 26.62 21.16
C ARG A 16 3.56 25.71 20.35
N LEU A 17 2.73 26.29 19.49
CA LEU A 17 1.84 25.50 18.63
C LEU A 17 2.66 24.68 17.62
N GLY A 18 3.68 25.28 17.01
CA GLY A 18 4.55 24.59 16.07
C GLY A 18 5.38 23.45 16.70
N SER A 19 5.81 23.58 17.98
CA SER A 19 6.47 22.48 18.66
C SER A 19 5.50 21.34 19.00
N ARG A 20 4.31 21.66 19.53
CA ARG A 20 3.28 20.64 19.82
C ARG A 20 2.81 19.89 18.58
N LEU A 21 2.65 20.58 17.45
CA LEU A 21 2.29 19.94 16.18
C LEU A 21 3.39 19.00 15.70
N ARG A 22 4.67 19.37 15.87
CA ARG A 22 5.81 18.49 15.53
C ARG A 22 5.90 17.28 16.45
N GLU A 23 5.75 17.47 17.76
CA GLU A 23 5.70 16.36 18.72
C GLU A 23 4.56 15.39 18.39
N HIS A 24 3.36 15.89 18.18
CA HIS A 24 2.21 15.08 17.81
C HIS A 24 2.41 14.37 16.46
N ALA A 25 3.01 15.04 15.48
CA ALA A 25 3.34 14.41 14.20
C ALA A 25 4.40 13.31 14.37
N GLN A 26 5.40 13.50 15.22
CA GLN A 26 6.41 12.48 15.51
C GLN A 26 5.86 11.29 16.31
N GLU A 27 4.92 11.54 17.23
CA GLU A 27 4.23 10.47 17.96
C GLU A 27 3.28 9.66 17.05
N THR A 28 2.54 10.37 16.19
CA THR A 28 1.57 9.73 15.27
C THR A 28 2.25 9.05 14.07
N PHE A 29 3.35 9.64 13.60
CA PHE A 29 4.11 9.16 12.45
C PHE A 29 5.61 9.12 12.78
N PRO A 30 6.04 8.18 13.63
CA PRO A 30 7.46 8.08 13.96
C PRO A 30 8.29 7.87 12.68
N PRO A 31 9.44 8.56 12.54
CA PRO A 31 10.27 8.51 11.35
C PRO A 31 10.77 7.09 11.02
N ASP A 32 10.89 6.25 12.02
CA ASP A 32 11.32 4.84 11.91
C ASP A 32 10.16 3.86 11.72
N ALA A 33 8.90 4.34 11.65
CA ALA A 33 7.76 3.49 11.37
C ALA A 33 7.88 2.94 9.94
N GLN A 34 8.22 1.69 9.82
CA GLN A 34 8.10 0.97 8.55
C GLN A 34 6.63 0.95 8.14
N LYS A 35 6.30 1.75 7.14
CA LYS A 35 4.97 1.71 6.51
C LYS A 35 4.88 0.42 5.70
N GLY A 36 4.49 -0.66 6.34
CA GLY A 36 4.15 -1.89 5.65
C GLY A 36 2.81 -1.74 4.91
N LEU A 37 2.69 -2.35 3.74
CA LEU A 37 1.39 -2.52 3.10
C LEU A 37 0.51 -3.39 3.99
N ARG A 38 -0.80 -3.10 4.00
CA ARG A 38 -1.76 -3.92 4.74
C ARG A 38 -1.74 -5.36 4.23
N ARG A 39 -2.07 -6.29 5.08
CA ARG A 39 -2.23 -7.68 4.69
C ARG A 39 -3.67 -7.94 4.23
N PHE A 40 -3.83 -8.95 3.40
CA PHE A 40 -5.12 -9.36 2.83
C PHE A 40 -5.65 -10.60 3.54
N ALA A 41 -6.91 -10.59 3.92
CA ALA A 41 -7.56 -11.79 4.45
C ALA A 41 -7.78 -12.82 3.33
N MET A 42 -7.96 -14.10 3.67
CA MET A 42 -8.19 -15.21 2.74
C MET A 42 -9.28 -14.92 1.69
N ARG A 43 -10.40 -14.35 2.11
CA ARG A 43 -11.50 -14.01 1.21
C ARG A 43 -11.11 -12.88 0.26
N GLU A 44 -10.51 -11.83 0.79
CA GLU A 44 -10.07 -10.68 0.01
C GLU A 44 -8.99 -11.08 -1.01
N ALA A 45 -8.04 -11.94 -0.60
CA ALA A 45 -7.03 -12.48 -1.51
C ALA A 45 -7.66 -13.29 -2.66
N ALA A 46 -8.65 -14.11 -2.37
CA ALA A 46 -9.39 -14.86 -3.39
C ALA A 46 -10.15 -13.93 -4.35
N ASP A 47 -10.83 -12.91 -3.82
CA ASP A 47 -11.58 -11.92 -4.60
C ASP A 47 -10.66 -11.12 -5.54
N LEU A 48 -9.47 -10.71 -5.06
CA LEU A 48 -8.46 -10.01 -5.87
C LEU A 48 -7.94 -10.87 -7.04
N LEU A 49 -7.76 -12.17 -6.82
CA LEU A 49 -7.35 -13.12 -7.86
C LEU A 49 -8.54 -13.66 -8.67
N ARG A 50 -9.75 -13.17 -8.41
CA ARG A 50 -10.99 -13.57 -9.10
C ARG A 50 -11.24 -15.08 -9.09
N ILE A 51 -10.85 -15.74 -8.00
CA ILE A 51 -11.08 -17.17 -7.80
C ILE A 51 -11.96 -17.42 -6.57
N ASN A 52 -12.60 -18.59 -6.51
CA ASN A 52 -13.42 -18.94 -5.36
C ASN A 52 -12.56 -19.12 -4.10
N GLN A 53 -13.04 -18.66 -2.94
CA GLN A 53 -12.32 -18.77 -1.66
C GLN A 53 -11.94 -20.21 -1.29
N ASN A 54 -12.79 -21.19 -1.61
CA ASN A 54 -12.48 -22.60 -1.35
C ASN A 54 -11.36 -23.09 -2.26
N THR A 55 -11.35 -22.67 -3.52
CA THR A 55 -10.27 -22.93 -4.48
C THR A 55 -8.97 -22.32 -4.03
N PHE A 56 -9.00 -21.06 -3.57
CA PHE A 56 -7.82 -20.39 -3.01
C PHE A 56 -7.28 -21.16 -1.79
N ARG A 57 -8.16 -21.55 -0.84
CA ARG A 57 -7.77 -22.35 0.32
C ARG A 57 -7.14 -23.69 -0.09
N HIS A 58 -7.71 -24.35 -1.08
CA HIS A 58 -7.16 -25.60 -1.63
C HIS A 58 -5.76 -25.39 -2.22
N HIS A 59 -5.52 -24.28 -2.93
CA HIS A 59 -4.20 -23.96 -3.47
C HIS A 59 -3.18 -23.69 -2.37
N VAL A 60 -3.54 -22.93 -1.35
CA VAL A 60 -2.67 -22.68 -0.17
C VAL A 60 -2.22 -23.99 0.49
N SER A 61 -3.06 -25.02 0.48
CA SER A 61 -2.75 -26.29 1.15
C SER A 61 -2.07 -27.34 0.25
N ASN A 62 -2.24 -27.27 -1.07
CA ASN A 62 -1.91 -28.39 -1.95
C ASN A 62 -1.11 -28.00 -3.21
N LEU A 63 -0.98 -26.72 -3.52
CA LEU A 63 -0.29 -26.30 -4.72
C LEU A 63 1.16 -25.95 -4.38
N GLU A 64 2.10 -26.66 -4.99
CA GLU A 64 3.53 -26.43 -4.80
C GLU A 64 3.94 -25.02 -5.26
N GLY A 65 4.75 -24.34 -4.44
CA GLY A 65 5.18 -22.96 -4.68
C GLY A 65 4.13 -21.89 -4.41
N PHE A 66 2.91 -22.28 -3.99
CA PHE A 66 1.88 -21.31 -3.63
C PHE A 66 2.12 -20.73 -2.22
N PRO A 67 1.99 -19.41 -2.01
CA PRO A 67 2.28 -18.80 -0.72
C PRO A 67 1.31 -19.28 0.37
N GLU A 68 1.88 -19.63 1.52
CA GLU A 68 1.08 -20.09 2.66
C GLU A 68 0.44 -18.97 3.44
N GLY A 69 0.98 -17.74 3.32
CA GLY A 69 0.60 -16.61 4.17
C GLY A 69 1.02 -16.78 5.62
N ILE A 70 0.64 -15.87 6.48
CA ILE A 70 0.92 -15.90 7.94
C ILE A 70 -0.37 -16.14 8.72
N LEU A 71 -0.30 -17.00 9.73
CA LEU A 71 -1.37 -17.19 10.71
C LEU A 71 -1.34 -16.07 11.74
N GLU A 72 -2.37 -15.24 11.76
CA GLU A 72 -2.58 -14.20 12.76
C GLU A 72 -3.63 -14.65 13.77
N GLY A 73 -3.33 -14.56 15.06
CA GLY A 73 -4.24 -14.77 16.20
C GLY A 73 -5.39 -15.76 15.98
N GLY A 74 -5.14 -17.05 16.14
CA GLY A 74 -6.11 -18.10 15.88
C GLY A 74 -5.95 -18.71 14.48
N ASN A 75 -7.05 -19.08 13.81
CA ASN A 75 -7.02 -19.76 12.50
C ASN A 75 -7.13 -18.79 11.29
N ARG A 76 -6.83 -17.52 11.47
CA ARG A 76 -6.94 -16.52 10.38
C ARG A 76 -5.61 -16.40 9.64
N ARG A 77 -5.60 -16.76 8.37
CA ARG A 77 -4.45 -16.53 7.48
C ARG A 77 -4.57 -15.16 6.81
N SER A 78 -3.45 -14.46 6.75
CA SER A 78 -3.30 -13.20 6.03
C SER A 78 -2.12 -13.28 5.05
N PHE A 79 -2.24 -12.54 3.95
CA PHE A 79 -1.29 -12.55 2.84
C PHE A 79 -0.73 -11.14 2.64
N SER A 80 0.56 -11.02 2.40
CA SER A 80 1.19 -9.77 2.01
C SER A 80 0.94 -9.44 0.54
N ALA A 81 1.33 -8.24 0.09
CA ALA A 81 1.28 -7.90 -1.34
C ALA A 81 2.24 -8.79 -2.16
N GLU A 82 3.39 -9.14 -1.59
CA GLU A 82 4.35 -10.06 -2.21
C GLU A 82 3.76 -11.45 -2.36
N ASP A 83 3.06 -11.96 -1.32
CA ASP A 83 2.33 -13.23 -1.40
C ASP A 83 1.30 -13.22 -2.54
N MET A 84 0.60 -12.09 -2.72
CA MET A 84 -0.40 -11.95 -3.79
C MET A 84 0.22 -11.99 -5.19
N VAL A 85 1.36 -11.33 -5.38
CA VAL A 85 2.10 -11.36 -6.65
C VAL A 85 2.59 -12.78 -6.94
N GLU A 86 3.14 -13.46 -5.94
CA GLU A 86 3.61 -14.83 -6.07
C GLU A 86 2.46 -15.81 -6.34
N ALA A 87 1.33 -15.69 -5.64
CA ALA A 87 0.14 -16.47 -5.90
C ALA A 87 -0.34 -16.30 -7.36
N GLN A 88 -0.40 -15.06 -7.85
CA GLN A 88 -0.77 -14.78 -9.24
C GLN A 88 0.20 -15.43 -10.23
N ARG A 89 1.52 -15.34 -9.98
CA ARG A 89 2.55 -15.96 -10.81
C ARG A 89 2.34 -17.47 -10.91
N VAL A 90 2.20 -18.15 -9.77
CA VAL A 90 2.01 -19.62 -9.74
C VAL A 90 0.72 -20.04 -10.43
N LEU A 91 -0.37 -19.29 -10.27
CA LEU A 91 -1.64 -19.58 -10.94
C LEU A 91 -1.56 -19.39 -12.46
N LEU A 92 -0.82 -18.40 -12.95
CA LEU A 92 -0.57 -18.17 -14.37
C LEU A 92 0.31 -19.28 -14.96
N GLU A 93 1.41 -19.65 -14.31
CA GLU A 93 2.33 -20.69 -14.74
C GLU A 93 1.65 -22.08 -14.80
N THR A 94 0.75 -22.34 -13.84
CA THR A 94 -0.02 -23.58 -13.80
C THR A 94 -1.28 -23.57 -14.67
N GLY A 95 -1.54 -22.48 -15.40
CA GLY A 95 -2.70 -22.34 -16.30
C GLY A 95 -4.06 -22.33 -15.60
N ARG A 96 -4.08 -21.96 -14.30
CA ARG A 96 -5.31 -21.94 -13.49
C ARG A 96 -6.07 -20.62 -13.60
N ILE A 97 -5.40 -19.56 -14.04
CA ILE A 97 -5.99 -18.27 -14.40
C ILE A 97 -5.49 -17.88 -15.79
N LYS A 98 -6.29 -17.07 -16.49
CA LYS A 98 -5.94 -16.63 -17.84
C LYS A 98 -5.11 -15.35 -17.80
N PRO A 99 -4.04 -15.23 -18.60
CA PRO A 99 -3.21 -14.03 -18.67
C PRO A 99 -3.99 -12.76 -19.01
N ASP A 100 -4.99 -12.85 -19.87
CA ASP A 100 -5.77 -11.71 -20.34
C ASP A 100 -6.72 -11.14 -19.24
N GLU A 101 -7.07 -11.96 -18.26
CA GLU A 101 -7.95 -11.56 -17.14
C GLU A 101 -7.15 -11.01 -15.95
N HIS A 102 -5.83 -11.21 -15.95
CA HIS A 102 -4.95 -10.81 -14.86
C HIS A 102 -3.76 -10.01 -15.40
N PRO A 103 -3.79 -8.67 -15.27
CA PRO A 103 -2.67 -7.83 -15.68
C PRO A 103 -1.38 -8.27 -14.99
N HIS A 104 -0.38 -8.61 -15.78
CA HIS A 104 0.95 -8.98 -15.28
C HIS A 104 1.99 -8.59 -16.31
N ARG A 105 3.19 -8.34 -15.82
CA ARG A 105 4.33 -8.07 -16.70
C ARG A 105 4.83 -9.37 -17.30
N ARG A 106 4.95 -9.43 -18.62
CA ARG A 106 5.51 -10.59 -19.31
C ARG A 106 7.04 -10.63 -19.17
N ALA A 107 7.60 -11.84 -19.22
CA ALA A 107 9.05 -12.00 -19.20
C ALA A 107 9.66 -11.26 -20.39
N GLY A 108 10.66 -10.39 -20.13
CA GLY A 108 11.32 -9.57 -21.15
C GLY A 108 10.65 -8.24 -21.50
N GLU A 109 9.45 -7.95 -21.00
CA GLU A 109 8.85 -6.63 -21.15
C GLU A 109 9.63 -5.56 -20.35
N PRO A 110 10.00 -4.43 -20.97
CA PRO A 110 10.65 -3.34 -20.26
C PRO A 110 9.68 -2.70 -19.26
N CYS A 111 10.19 -2.31 -18.10
CA CYS A 111 9.41 -1.51 -17.15
C CYS A 111 9.11 -0.14 -17.78
N GLN A 112 7.83 0.21 -17.92
CA GLN A 112 7.42 1.52 -18.39
C GLN A 112 7.44 2.51 -17.21
N VAL A 113 8.19 3.58 -17.35
CA VAL A 113 8.25 4.67 -16.37
C VAL A 113 7.55 5.89 -16.96
N VAL A 114 6.45 6.29 -16.35
CA VAL A 114 5.70 7.50 -16.73
C VAL A 114 5.94 8.60 -15.70
N THR A 115 6.50 9.72 -16.13
CA THR A 115 6.74 10.87 -15.24
C THR A 115 5.79 12.01 -15.57
N ILE A 116 5.03 12.46 -14.59
CA ILE A 116 4.16 13.64 -14.70
C ILE A 116 4.91 14.85 -14.15
N PHE A 117 5.31 15.75 -15.04
CA PHE A 117 6.07 16.94 -14.68
C PHE A 117 5.32 18.23 -15.03
N ASN A 118 5.27 19.18 -14.07
CA ASN A 118 4.82 20.55 -14.29
C ASN A 118 5.38 21.45 -13.18
N LEU A 119 5.93 22.59 -13.53
CA LEU A 119 6.52 23.55 -12.61
C LEU A 119 5.49 24.31 -11.77
N LYS A 120 4.25 24.41 -12.25
CA LYS A 120 3.19 25.15 -11.56
C LYS A 120 2.60 24.31 -10.41
N GLY A 121 2.51 24.88 -9.20
CA GLY A 121 1.75 24.32 -8.08
C GLY A 121 0.25 24.22 -8.41
N GLY A 122 -0.45 23.25 -7.84
CA GLY A 122 -1.90 23.05 -8.05
C GLY A 122 -2.30 22.50 -9.43
N SER A 123 -1.34 22.03 -10.25
CA SER A 123 -1.57 21.53 -11.62
C SER A 123 -2.06 20.08 -11.70
N ALA A 124 -2.76 19.58 -10.68
CA ALA A 124 -3.36 18.25 -10.63
C ALA A 124 -2.38 17.06 -10.86
N LYS A 125 -1.05 17.24 -10.71
CA LYS A 125 -0.05 16.17 -10.92
C LYS A 125 -0.35 14.91 -10.11
N THR A 126 -0.57 15.08 -8.82
CA THR A 126 -0.86 13.97 -7.90
C THR A 126 -2.16 13.24 -8.27
N SER A 127 -3.20 14.01 -8.63
CA SER A 127 -4.47 13.42 -9.07
C SER A 127 -4.30 12.65 -10.38
N THR A 128 -3.54 13.17 -11.34
CA THR A 128 -3.26 12.46 -12.60
C THR A 128 -2.48 11.18 -12.37
N VAL A 129 -1.45 11.20 -11.51
CA VAL A 129 -0.69 9.97 -11.15
C VAL A 129 -1.58 8.95 -10.47
N ALA A 130 -2.44 9.38 -9.54
CA ALA A 130 -3.37 8.49 -8.86
C ALA A 130 -4.36 7.82 -9.83
N HIS A 131 -4.91 8.57 -10.78
CA HIS A 131 -5.80 8.01 -11.80
C HIS A 131 -5.09 7.05 -12.75
N LEU A 132 -3.88 7.38 -13.20
CA LEU A 132 -3.08 6.48 -14.05
C LEU A 132 -2.68 5.19 -13.34
N GLY A 133 -2.47 5.23 -12.04
CA GLY A 133 -2.14 4.04 -11.24
C GLY A 133 -3.33 3.13 -10.93
N GLN A 134 -4.55 3.54 -11.29
CA GLN A 134 -5.78 2.75 -11.10
C GLN A 134 -6.26 2.04 -12.39
N LEU A 135 -5.64 2.34 -13.53
CA LEU A 135 -5.91 1.70 -14.82
C LEU A 135 -5.18 0.38 -14.96
#